data_c8edba9ffc809506bd7d72c5f8380827
#
_entry.id   c8edba9ffc809506bd7d72c5f8380827
#
_cell.length_a   1.000
_cell.length_b   1.000
_cell.length_c   1.000
_cell.angle_alpha   90.00
_cell.angle_beta   90.00
_cell.angle_gamma   90.00
#
_symmetry.space_group_name_H-M   'P 1'
#
loop_
_entity.id
_entity.type
_entity.pdbx_description
1 polymer ?
#
loop_
_entity_poly.entity_id
_entity_poly.type
_entity_poly.pdbx_seq_one_letter_code
_entity_poly.pdbx_strand_id
1 'polypeptide(L)'
;MKIRNVFIGLIVSAVLVGVVSCGSGSGDYGQPPAGGSQPPLEPTLDSIQANVFSMDCVGCHAGATPPQGLSLESADSSYTNLVNVPVPRDTSQVRVKPFDPDHSFLIHKLEGTQGSIGLPMPLRGLPLDPSKIAVIRQWITNGALRQ
;
A
#
# COMPACT_ATOMS: atom_id res chain seq x y z
N MET A 1 70.85 -39.22 -44.59
CA MET A 1 69.65 -38.97 -43.75
C MET A 1 68.97 -37.72 -44.31
N LYS A 2 67.81 -37.81 -44.97
CA LYS A 2 67.19 -36.78 -45.77
C LYS A 2 66.20 -35.98 -44.88
N ILE A 3 66.43 -34.69 -44.69
CA ILE A 3 65.52 -33.76 -44.04
C ILE A 3 64.65 -33.16 -45.13
N ARG A 4 63.33 -33.43 -45.04
CA ARG A 4 62.34 -32.84 -45.99
C ARG A 4 61.79 -31.59 -45.35
N ASN A 5 62.07 -30.44 -46.01
CA ASN A 5 61.43 -29.15 -45.69
C ASN A 5 59.97 -29.23 -46.05
N VAL A 6 59.09 -28.92 -45.08
CA VAL A 6 57.69 -28.67 -45.29
C VAL A 6 57.45 -27.19 -45.23
N PHE A 7 57.12 -26.62 -46.39
CA PHE A 7 56.64 -25.21 -46.49
C PHE A 7 55.23 -25.14 -45.92
N ILE A 8 55.07 -24.41 -44.85
CA ILE A 8 53.76 -24.03 -44.34
C ILE A 8 53.38 -22.69 -44.94
N GLY A 9 52.43 -22.72 -45.88
CA GLY A 9 51.89 -21.51 -46.49
C GLY A 9 51.05 -20.71 -45.49
N LEU A 10 51.41 -19.45 -45.32
CA LEU A 10 50.68 -18.48 -44.50
C LEU A 10 49.49 -17.99 -45.30
N ILE A 11 48.28 -18.43 -44.92
CA ILE A 11 47.03 -17.88 -45.47
C ILE A 11 46.70 -16.67 -44.61
N VAL A 12 46.89 -15.47 -45.14
CA VAL A 12 46.43 -14.24 -44.53
C VAL A 12 44.97 -14.09 -44.87
N SER A 13 44.11 -14.45 -43.91
CA SER A 13 42.66 -14.13 -44.00
C SER A 13 42.47 -12.68 -43.60
N ALA A 14 42.14 -11.84 -44.53
CA ALA A 14 41.66 -10.50 -44.30
C ALA A 14 40.29 -10.54 -43.63
N VAL A 15 40.23 -10.28 -42.35
CA VAL A 15 38.95 -10.08 -41.62
C VAL A 15 38.48 -8.65 -41.92
N LEU A 16 37.46 -8.55 -42.76
CA LEU A 16 36.74 -7.30 -42.94
C LEU A 16 35.94 -7.02 -41.65
N VAL A 17 36.43 -6.12 -40.85
CA VAL A 17 35.69 -5.59 -39.71
C VAL A 17 34.63 -4.64 -40.29
N GLY A 18 33.41 -5.16 -40.42
CA GLY A 18 32.25 -4.37 -40.69
C GLY A 18 31.96 -3.47 -39.46
N VAL A 19 32.16 -2.17 -39.66
CA VAL A 19 31.75 -1.17 -38.67
C VAL A 19 30.22 -1.13 -38.76
N VAL A 20 29.56 -1.87 -37.84
CA VAL A 20 28.13 -1.68 -37.62
C VAL A 20 27.98 -0.32 -36.93
N SER A 21 27.62 0.69 -37.71
CA SER A 21 27.14 1.97 -37.20
C SER A 21 25.91 1.68 -36.36
N CYS A 22 26.04 1.72 -35.04
CA CYS A 22 24.91 1.83 -34.13
C CYS A 22 24.24 3.17 -34.44
N GLY A 23 23.20 3.11 -35.28
CA GLY A 23 22.26 4.20 -35.39
C GLY A 23 21.75 4.52 -33.98
N SER A 24 21.91 5.78 -33.58
CA SER A 24 21.23 6.33 -32.41
C SER A 24 19.71 6.36 -32.72
N GLY A 25 19.10 5.19 -32.67
CA GLY A 25 17.68 5.10 -32.47
C GLY A 25 17.44 5.59 -31.09
N SER A 26 16.91 6.78 -30.92
CA SER A 26 16.18 7.18 -29.73
C SER A 26 15.01 6.22 -29.60
N GLY A 27 15.28 5.02 -29.07
CA GLY A 27 14.22 4.14 -28.58
C GLY A 27 13.53 4.96 -27.51
N ASP A 28 12.36 5.41 -27.81
CA ASP A 28 11.34 5.74 -26.85
C ASP A 28 11.11 4.43 -26.06
N TYR A 29 11.95 4.23 -25.06
CA TYR A 29 11.66 3.27 -24.01
C TYR A 29 10.41 3.84 -23.36
N GLY A 30 9.26 3.35 -23.81
CA GLY A 30 7.97 3.72 -23.28
C GLY A 30 8.12 3.83 -21.78
N GLN A 31 8.14 5.08 -21.30
CA GLN A 31 8.12 5.38 -19.88
C GLN A 31 7.04 4.50 -19.31
N PRO A 32 7.34 3.63 -18.31
CA PRO A 32 6.29 2.82 -17.70
C PRO A 32 5.17 3.80 -17.39
N PRO A 33 3.90 3.49 -17.68
CA PRO A 33 2.79 4.42 -17.49
C PRO A 33 3.00 5.04 -16.14
N ALA A 34 3.13 6.36 -16.10
CA ALA A 34 3.42 7.13 -14.89
C ALA A 34 2.48 6.57 -13.85
N GLY A 35 3.05 5.88 -12.84
CA GLY A 35 2.31 5.04 -11.94
C GLY A 35 1.13 5.85 -11.49
N GLY A 36 -0.09 5.34 -11.73
CA GLY A 36 -1.30 6.11 -11.58
C GLY A 36 -1.21 6.83 -10.27
N SER A 37 -1.13 8.16 -10.31
CA SER A 37 -0.98 8.98 -9.12
C SER A 37 -2.14 8.61 -8.24
N GLN A 38 -1.87 7.88 -7.16
CA GLN A 38 -2.90 7.53 -6.21
C GLN A 38 -3.57 8.85 -5.80
N PRO A 39 -4.88 8.98 -5.87
CA PRO A 39 -5.55 10.23 -5.51
C PRO A 39 -5.04 10.70 -4.15
N PRO A 40 -4.86 12.01 -3.95
CA PRO A 40 -4.43 12.51 -2.66
C PRO A 40 -5.33 11.98 -1.54
N LEU A 41 -4.73 11.69 -0.40
CA LEU A 41 -5.47 11.19 0.74
C LEU A 41 -6.31 12.32 1.34
N GLU A 42 -7.62 12.20 1.18
CA GLU A 42 -8.61 13.19 1.61
C GLU A 42 -9.40 12.69 2.83
N PRO A 43 -9.94 13.59 3.69
CA PRO A 43 -10.72 13.22 4.86
C PRO A 43 -12.16 12.81 4.50
N THR A 44 -12.28 11.89 3.55
CA THR A 44 -13.53 11.24 3.14
C THR A 44 -13.40 9.73 3.32
N LEU A 45 -14.49 9.04 3.59
CA LEU A 45 -14.44 7.59 3.80
C LEU A 45 -13.95 6.85 2.55
N ASP A 46 -14.35 7.28 1.36
CA ASP A 46 -13.92 6.61 0.12
C ASP A 46 -12.42 6.76 -0.11
N SER A 47 -11.84 7.93 0.17
CA SER A 47 -10.40 8.14 0.09
C SER A 47 -9.65 7.34 1.17
N ILE A 48 -10.14 7.33 2.41
CA ILE A 48 -9.58 6.53 3.51
C ILE A 48 -9.68 5.04 3.19
N GLN A 49 -10.80 4.59 2.63
CA GLN A 49 -10.96 3.20 2.20
C GLN A 49 -9.89 2.81 1.18
N ALA A 50 -9.74 3.59 0.12
CA ALA A 50 -8.81 3.29 -0.96
C ALA A 50 -7.33 3.33 -0.51
N ASN A 51 -6.97 4.32 0.30
CA ASN A 51 -5.58 4.66 0.61
C ASN A 51 -5.08 4.12 1.96
N VAL A 52 -6.00 3.70 2.85
CA VAL A 52 -5.65 3.21 4.18
C VAL A 52 -6.27 1.84 4.44
N PHE A 53 -7.61 1.72 4.49
CA PHE A 53 -8.22 0.47 4.93
C PHE A 53 -7.91 -0.69 3.98
N SER A 54 -8.01 -0.47 2.67
CA SER A 54 -7.71 -1.50 1.67
C SER A 54 -6.22 -1.87 1.61
N MET A 55 -5.33 -0.98 1.99
CA MET A 55 -3.89 -1.19 1.92
C MET A 55 -3.33 -1.78 3.22
N ASP A 56 -3.75 -1.22 4.36
CA ASP A 56 -3.11 -1.47 5.66
C ASP A 56 -3.94 -2.36 6.59
N CYS A 57 -5.25 -2.54 6.34
CA CYS A 57 -6.17 -3.16 7.30
C CYS A 57 -6.88 -4.41 6.79
N VAL A 58 -7.30 -4.42 5.51
CA VAL A 58 -8.14 -5.48 4.93
C VAL A 58 -7.49 -6.86 4.99
N GLY A 59 -6.14 -6.94 4.96
CA GLY A 59 -5.43 -8.21 5.07
C GLY A 59 -5.79 -9.04 6.32
N CYS A 60 -6.28 -8.38 7.38
CA CYS A 60 -6.78 -9.03 8.59
C CYS A 60 -8.26 -8.79 8.82
N HIS A 61 -8.80 -7.64 8.38
CA HIS A 61 -10.18 -7.22 8.62
C HIS A 61 -11.06 -7.43 7.40
N ALA A 62 -11.10 -8.68 6.91
CA ALA A 62 -11.89 -9.13 5.76
C ALA A 62 -12.37 -10.57 5.93
N GLY A 63 -13.24 -11.03 5.03
CA GLY A 63 -13.74 -12.39 4.97
C GLY A 63 -14.97 -12.65 5.85
N ALA A 64 -15.37 -13.92 5.90
CA ALA A 64 -16.61 -14.31 6.55
C ALA A 64 -16.62 -14.14 8.07
N THR A 65 -15.45 -14.18 8.72
CA THR A 65 -15.29 -14.10 10.18
C THR A 65 -14.14 -13.17 10.57
N PRO A 66 -14.22 -11.87 10.25
CA PRO A 66 -13.15 -10.94 10.57
C PRO A 66 -12.99 -10.77 12.09
N PRO A 67 -11.79 -10.51 12.60
CA PRO A 67 -11.54 -10.30 14.02
C PRO A 67 -12.48 -9.25 14.62
N GLN A 68 -13.12 -9.60 15.74
CA GLN A 68 -14.10 -8.76 16.45
C GLN A 68 -15.32 -8.35 15.58
N GLY A 69 -15.61 -9.08 14.50
CA GLY A 69 -16.67 -8.74 13.57
C GLY A 69 -16.44 -7.43 12.80
N LEU A 70 -15.18 -6.98 12.66
CA LEU A 70 -14.82 -5.76 11.94
C LEU A 70 -14.41 -6.09 10.51
N SER A 71 -15.31 -5.94 9.54
CA SER A 71 -14.97 -5.96 8.11
C SER A 71 -14.68 -4.56 7.59
N LEU A 72 -13.57 -4.42 6.87
CA LEU A 72 -13.11 -3.19 6.22
C LEU A 72 -12.91 -3.39 4.70
N GLU A 73 -13.65 -4.33 4.09
CA GLU A 73 -13.48 -4.73 2.69
C GLU A 73 -13.96 -3.68 1.70
N SER A 74 -14.90 -2.85 2.11
CA SER A 74 -15.46 -1.77 1.28
C SER A 74 -15.83 -0.58 2.15
N ALA A 75 -16.05 0.57 1.53
CA ALA A 75 -16.49 1.76 2.25
C ALA A 75 -17.84 1.54 2.97
N ASP A 76 -18.75 0.77 2.37
CA ASP A 76 -20.01 0.41 3.02
C ASP A 76 -19.81 -0.46 4.26
N SER A 77 -18.98 -1.51 4.13
CA SER A 77 -18.62 -2.37 5.27
C SER A 77 -17.92 -1.57 6.35
N SER A 78 -16.96 -0.74 5.99
CA SER A 78 -16.23 0.10 6.94
C SER A 78 -17.15 1.05 7.67
N TYR A 79 -18.03 1.75 6.97
CA TYR A 79 -19.02 2.63 7.59
C TYR A 79 -19.90 1.89 8.59
N THR A 80 -20.54 0.80 8.13
CA THR A 80 -21.47 0.00 8.93
C THR A 80 -20.82 -0.63 10.15
N ASN A 81 -19.53 -1.01 10.04
CA ASN A 81 -18.82 -1.68 11.12
C ASN A 81 -18.05 -0.71 12.04
N LEU A 82 -17.87 0.55 11.65
CA LEU A 82 -17.13 1.53 12.45
C LEU A 82 -18.02 2.56 13.14
N VAL A 83 -18.93 3.20 12.39
CA VAL A 83 -19.61 4.42 12.88
C VAL A 83 -20.70 4.07 13.87
N ASN A 84 -20.59 4.59 15.09
CA ASN A 84 -21.49 4.35 16.23
C ASN A 84 -21.60 2.86 16.65
N VAL A 85 -20.64 2.01 16.25
CA VAL A 85 -20.66 0.59 16.63
C VAL A 85 -19.93 0.40 17.96
N PRO A 86 -20.56 -0.24 18.94
CA PRO A 86 -19.92 -0.52 20.23
C PRO A 86 -18.69 -1.40 20.09
N VAL A 87 -17.70 -1.16 20.95
CA VAL A 87 -16.52 -2.02 21.06
C VAL A 87 -16.91 -3.32 21.75
N PRO A 88 -16.70 -4.52 21.17
CA PRO A 88 -17.19 -5.78 21.74
C PRO A 88 -16.68 -6.11 23.15
N ARG A 89 -15.50 -5.60 23.53
CA ARG A 89 -14.89 -5.83 24.83
C ARG A 89 -15.18 -4.74 25.86
N ASP A 90 -15.76 -3.62 25.41
CA ASP A 90 -16.15 -2.51 26.27
C ASP A 90 -17.23 -1.69 25.55
N THR A 91 -18.47 -2.07 25.76
CA THR A 91 -19.62 -1.46 25.10
C THR A 91 -19.91 -0.01 25.56
N SER A 92 -19.19 0.52 26.52
CA SER A 92 -19.22 1.94 26.88
C SER A 92 -18.49 2.81 25.86
N GLN A 93 -17.64 2.20 25.03
CA GLN A 93 -16.92 2.86 23.95
C GLN A 93 -17.52 2.49 22.59
N VAL A 94 -17.33 3.35 21.61
CA VAL A 94 -17.68 3.08 20.20
C VAL A 94 -16.43 3.10 19.31
N ARG A 95 -16.48 2.34 18.23
CA ARG A 95 -15.35 2.25 17.29
C ARG A 95 -15.03 3.59 16.65
N VAL A 96 -16.04 4.29 16.17
CA VAL A 96 -15.94 5.67 15.68
C VAL A 96 -17.13 6.45 16.22
N LYS A 97 -16.85 7.55 16.91
CA LYS A 97 -17.83 8.49 17.44
C LYS A 97 -17.82 9.74 16.56
N PRO A 98 -18.84 9.98 15.74
CA PRO A 98 -18.90 11.17 14.88
C PRO A 98 -18.62 12.45 15.67
N PHE A 99 -17.86 13.37 15.08
CA PHE A 99 -17.41 14.65 15.66
C PHE A 99 -16.46 14.55 16.86
N ASP A 100 -16.08 13.34 17.29
CA ASP A 100 -15.29 13.14 18.50
C ASP A 100 -14.18 12.10 18.26
N PRO A 101 -13.07 12.47 17.62
CA PRO A 101 -11.95 11.56 17.36
C PRO A 101 -11.27 11.09 18.65
N ASP A 102 -11.23 11.93 19.71
CA ASP A 102 -10.56 11.58 20.95
C ASP A 102 -11.29 10.51 21.78
N HIS A 103 -12.58 10.30 21.52
CA HIS A 103 -13.35 9.20 22.09
C HIS A 103 -13.74 8.16 21.03
N SER A 104 -13.02 8.10 19.93
CA SER A 104 -13.15 7.06 18.91
C SER A 104 -12.12 5.96 19.12
N PHE A 105 -12.58 4.74 19.42
CA PHE A 105 -11.69 3.63 19.74
C PHE A 105 -10.74 3.26 18.58
N LEU A 106 -11.15 3.51 17.35
CA LEU A 106 -10.30 3.38 16.17
C LEU A 106 -9.00 4.20 16.34
N ILE A 107 -9.11 5.46 16.75
CA ILE A 107 -7.96 6.34 16.95
C ILE A 107 -7.07 5.78 18.06
N HIS A 108 -7.63 5.36 19.18
CA HIS A 108 -6.86 4.73 20.26
C HIS A 108 -6.08 3.50 19.78
N LYS A 109 -6.69 2.69 18.89
CA LYS A 109 -6.01 1.52 18.31
C LYS A 109 -4.84 1.91 17.41
N LEU A 110 -4.98 2.96 16.63
CA LEU A 110 -3.96 3.43 15.70
C LEU A 110 -2.81 4.17 16.41
N GLU A 111 -3.10 4.86 17.50
CA GLU A 111 -2.11 5.62 18.30
C GLU A 111 -1.51 4.80 19.44
N GLY A 112 -2.00 3.57 19.68
CA GLY A 112 -1.50 2.74 20.77
C GLY A 112 -1.98 3.16 22.16
N THR A 113 -3.07 3.91 22.25
CA THR A 113 -3.64 4.44 23.53
C THR A 113 -4.89 3.68 23.98
N GLN A 114 -5.16 2.50 23.43
CA GLN A 114 -6.36 1.69 23.69
C GLN A 114 -6.41 1.04 25.09
N GLY A 115 -5.45 1.30 25.96
CA GLY A 115 -5.37 0.72 27.30
C GLY A 115 -5.21 -0.81 27.25
N SER A 116 -5.98 -1.53 28.08
CA SER A 116 -5.95 -3.00 28.18
C SER A 116 -6.78 -3.73 27.10
N ILE A 117 -7.47 -3.00 26.23
CA ILE A 117 -8.37 -3.59 25.22
C ILE A 117 -7.61 -3.99 23.96
N GLY A 118 -6.89 -5.10 24.05
CA GLY A 118 -6.13 -5.68 22.95
C GLY A 118 -4.85 -4.90 22.61
N LEU A 119 -4.28 -5.18 21.47
CA LEU A 119 -3.00 -4.60 21.03
C LEU A 119 -3.22 -3.41 20.06
N PRO A 120 -2.22 -2.53 19.91
CA PRO A 120 -2.25 -1.49 18.87
C PRO A 120 -2.46 -2.06 17.46
N MET A 121 -2.93 -1.23 16.56
CA MET A 121 -3.09 -1.59 15.14
C MET A 121 -2.25 -0.66 14.25
N PRO A 122 -1.69 -1.19 13.16
CA PRO A 122 -1.72 -2.58 12.70
C PRO A 122 -1.02 -3.54 13.66
N LEU A 123 -1.61 -4.74 13.87
CA LEU A 123 -1.10 -5.72 14.83
C LEU A 123 0.31 -6.24 14.50
N ARG A 124 0.63 -6.31 13.23
CA ARG A 124 1.93 -6.77 12.70
C ARG A 124 2.38 -5.80 11.63
N GLY A 125 3.52 -5.17 11.85
CA GLY A 125 4.08 -4.20 10.93
C GLY A 125 4.49 -2.90 11.63
N LEU A 126 4.80 -1.91 10.82
CA LEU A 126 5.08 -0.57 11.33
C LEU A 126 3.78 0.12 11.75
N PRO A 127 3.85 1.03 12.73
CA PRO A 127 2.74 1.92 13.03
C PRO A 127 2.24 2.63 11.76
N LEU A 128 0.95 2.90 11.70
CA LEU A 128 0.40 3.66 10.59
C LEU A 128 1.02 5.06 10.55
N ASP A 129 1.29 5.55 9.33
CA ASP A 129 1.85 6.89 9.14
C ASP A 129 0.98 7.94 9.87
N PRO A 130 1.58 8.83 10.66
CA PRO A 130 0.84 9.88 11.37
C PRO A 130 -0.04 10.75 10.48
N SER A 131 0.36 10.99 9.22
CA SER A 131 -0.45 11.72 8.25
C SER A 131 -1.76 10.99 7.91
N LYS A 132 -1.72 9.67 7.79
CA LYS A 132 -2.91 8.83 7.58
C LYS A 132 -3.85 8.90 8.80
N ILE A 133 -3.28 8.85 10.01
CA ILE A 133 -4.06 8.98 11.26
C ILE A 133 -4.72 10.37 11.32
N ALA A 134 -3.99 11.44 10.98
CA ALA A 134 -4.52 12.79 10.96
C ALA A 134 -5.72 12.95 10.00
N VAL A 135 -5.67 12.32 8.83
CA VAL A 135 -6.79 12.33 7.87
C VAL A 135 -8.00 11.56 8.41
N ILE A 136 -7.78 10.41 9.06
CA ILE A 136 -8.87 9.68 9.73
C ILE A 136 -9.48 10.52 10.85
N ARG A 137 -8.67 11.18 11.67
CA ARG A 137 -9.15 12.12 12.69
C ARG A 137 -10.00 13.23 12.09
N GLN A 138 -9.57 13.81 10.96
CA GLN A 138 -10.31 14.87 10.29
C GLN A 138 -11.66 14.37 9.74
N TRP A 139 -11.70 13.18 9.15
CA TRP A 139 -12.96 12.55 8.73
C TRP A 139 -13.93 12.39 9.90
N ILE A 140 -13.44 11.92 11.05
CA ILE A 140 -14.26 11.77 12.27
C ILE A 140 -14.74 13.15 12.76
N THR A 141 -13.86 14.14 12.81
CA THR A 141 -14.18 15.53 13.19
C THR A 141 -15.26 16.12 12.29
N ASN A 142 -15.25 15.79 11.00
CA ASN A 142 -16.25 16.20 10.02
C ASN A 142 -17.57 15.42 10.13
N GLY A 143 -17.72 14.55 11.13
CA GLY A 143 -18.94 13.79 11.39
C GLY A 143 -18.92 12.35 10.90
N ALA A 144 -17.76 11.84 10.49
CA ALA A 144 -17.58 10.46 10.00
C ALA A 144 -18.61 10.10 8.91
N LEU A 145 -18.79 10.98 7.94
CA LEU A 145 -19.79 10.81 6.87
C LEU A 145 -19.45 9.63 5.96
N ARG A 146 -20.51 9.08 5.32
CA ARG A 146 -20.39 7.92 4.41
C ARG A 146 -19.74 8.28 3.06
N GLN A 147 -19.64 9.54 2.71
CA GLN A 147 -19.08 10.02 1.43
C GLN A 147 -17.58 9.81 1.32
#